data_2fbaceeb39f4bb226748bd7da2158ffb
#
_entry.id   2fbaceeb39f4bb226748bd7da2158ffb
#
_cell.length_a   1.000
_cell.length_b   1.000
_cell.length_c   1.000
_cell.angle_alpha   90.00
_cell.angle_beta   90.00
_cell.angle_gamma   90.00
#
_symmetry.space_group_name_H-M   'P 1'
#
loop_
_entity.id
_entity.type
_entity.pdbx_description
1 polymer ?
#
loop_
_entity_poly.entity_id
_entity_poly.type
_entity_poly.pdbx_seq_one_letter_code
_entity_poly.pdbx_strand_id
1 'polypeptide(L)'
;MRFPIYLDYSATTPVDPRVAAKMAECLTLEANFGNPASRSHMFGWKAEEAVETARRQVADLINCDPREIVWTSGATEADNLAIKGAAHFYV
;
A
#
# COMPACT_ATOMS: atom_id res chain seq x y z
N MET A 1 11.70 23.20 -19.99
CA MET A 1 10.54 23.79 -19.29
C MET A 1 10.87 23.99 -17.83
N ARG A 2 10.60 25.17 -17.32
CA ARG A 2 10.78 25.44 -15.89
C ARG A 2 9.48 25.29 -15.15
N PHE A 3 9.51 24.58 -14.03
CA PHE A 3 8.37 24.50 -13.12
C PHE A 3 8.58 25.46 -11.95
N PRO A 4 7.51 26.02 -11.38
CA PRO A 4 7.60 26.73 -10.11
C PRO A 4 8.24 25.85 -9.02
N ILE A 5 8.90 26.50 -8.08
CA ILE A 5 9.43 25.79 -6.91
C ILE A 5 8.24 25.40 -6.01
N TYR A 6 8.12 24.13 -5.70
CA TYR A 6 7.07 23.61 -4.83
C TYR A 6 7.65 23.36 -3.43
N LEU A 7 7.07 23.99 -2.42
CA LEU A 7 7.56 23.95 -1.05
C LEU A 7 6.56 23.37 -0.06
N ASP A 8 5.54 22.67 -0.53
CA ASP A 8 4.48 22.15 0.33
C ASP A 8 4.46 20.61 0.34
N TYR A 9 5.61 20.00 0.46
CA TYR A 9 5.74 18.54 0.44
C TYR A 9 5.11 17.85 1.65
N SER A 10 4.81 18.58 2.72
CA SER A 10 4.05 18.01 3.83
C SER A 10 2.58 17.74 3.47
N ALA A 11 2.04 18.46 2.50
CA ALA A 11 0.68 18.23 2.02
C ALA A 11 0.62 17.08 1.02
N THR A 12 1.49 17.11 0.02
CA THR A 12 1.59 16.06 -1.00
C THR A 12 2.92 16.16 -1.73
N THR A 13 3.32 15.09 -2.35
CA THR A 13 4.55 15.04 -3.14
C THR A 13 4.27 14.40 -4.49
N PRO A 14 5.05 14.73 -5.54
CA PRO A 14 4.97 14.00 -6.80
C PRO A 14 5.28 12.52 -6.58
N VAL A 15 4.56 11.66 -7.31
CA VAL A 15 4.81 10.22 -7.27
C VAL A 15 6.00 9.90 -8.16
N ASP A 16 6.92 9.06 -7.67
CA ASP A 16 8.01 8.53 -8.50
C ASP A 16 7.42 7.87 -9.74
N PRO A 17 7.94 8.14 -10.95
CA PRO A 17 7.38 7.56 -12.18
C PRO A 17 7.29 6.03 -12.17
N ARG A 18 8.22 5.35 -11.50
CA ARG A 18 8.20 3.88 -11.38
C ARG A 18 7.03 3.42 -10.53
N VAL A 19 6.72 4.15 -9.47
CA VAL A 19 5.58 3.87 -8.59
C VAL A 19 4.28 4.15 -9.34
N ALA A 20 4.18 5.27 -10.06
CA ALA A 20 3.00 5.61 -10.85
C ALA A 20 2.70 4.54 -11.90
N ALA A 21 3.73 4.02 -12.59
CA ALA A 21 3.57 2.95 -13.56
C ALA A 21 3.05 1.67 -12.91
N LYS A 22 3.56 1.33 -11.73
CA LYS A 22 3.11 0.14 -10.99
C LYS A 22 1.67 0.27 -10.53
N MET A 23 1.27 1.45 -10.08
CA MET A 23 -0.12 1.72 -9.71
C MET A 23 -1.05 1.59 -10.91
N ALA A 24 -0.64 2.09 -12.08
CA ALA A 24 -1.43 1.99 -13.31
C ALA A 24 -1.69 0.53 -13.70
N GLU A 25 -0.74 -0.37 -13.47
CA GLU A 25 -0.92 -1.81 -13.71
C GLU A 25 -2.07 -2.41 -12.92
N CYS A 26 -2.43 -1.82 -11.79
CA CYS A 26 -3.50 -2.32 -10.92
C CYS A 26 -4.88 -1.81 -11.33
N LEU A 27 -4.97 -1.07 -12.42
CA LEU A 27 -6.23 -0.43 -12.83
C LEU A 27 -6.82 -1.01 -14.12
N THR A 28 -6.09 -1.85 -14.84
CA THR A 28 -6.50 -2.30 -16.17
C THR A 28 -6.74 -3.80 -16.22
N LEU A 29 -7.59 -4.21 -17.15
CA LEU A 29 -7.95 -5.62 -17.34
C LEU A 29 -6.74 -6.50 -17.66
N GLU A 30 -5.73 -5.96 -18.31
CA GLU A 30 -4.54 -6.70 -18.74
C GLU A 30 -3.54 -6.95 -17.61
N ALA A 31 -3.80 -6.38 -16.41
CA ALA A 31 -2.89 -6.48 -15.29
C ALA A 31 -3.62 -6.88 -14.00
N ASN A 32 -3.34 -6.22 -12.88
CA ASN A 32 -3.77 -6.67 -11.56
C ASN A 32 -4.95 -5.86 -11.00
N PHE A 33 -6.02 -5.69 -11.78
CA PHE A 33 -7.16 -4.89 -11.35
C PHE A 33 -8.06 -5.59 -10.32
N GLY A 34 -7.93 -6.90 -10.16
CA GLY A 34 -8.84 -7.69 -9.35
C GLY A 34 -8.84 -7.34 -7.87
N ASN A 35 -9.90 -7.77 -7.19
CA ASN A 35 -10.01 -7.60 -5.74
C ASN A 35 -9.26 -8.75 -5.06
N PRO A 36 -8.22 -8.48 -4.24
CA PRO A 36 -7.47 -9.54 -3.58
C PRO A 36 -8.30 -10.38 -2.61
N ALA A 37 -9.45 -9.87 -2.16
CA ALA A 37 -10.37 -10.63 -1.32
C ALA A 37 -11.24 -11.62 -2.09
N SER A 38 -11.29 -11.52 -3.42
CA SER A 38 -12.07 -12.42 -4.27
C SER A 38 -11.28 -13.68 -4.58
N ARG A 39 -11.46 -14.71 -3.77
CA ARG A 39 -10.64 -15.93 -3.82
C ARG A 39 -11.15 -17.00 -4.79
N SER A 40 -12.28 -16.77 -5.43
CA SER A 40 -12.92 -17.77 -6.31
C SER A 40 -12.49 -17.69 -7.76
N HIS A 41 -11.64 -16.74 -8.15
CA HIS A 41 -11.21 -16.59 -9.53
C HIS A 41 -9.79 -16.04 -9.64
N MET A 42 -9.21 -16.23 -10.83
CA MET A 42 -7.82 -15.90 -11.11
C MET A 42 -7.48 -14.42 -10.93
N PHE A 43 -8.40 -13.51 -11.22
CA PHE A 43 -8.15 -12.06 -11.07
C PHE A 43 -7.88 -11.68 -9.62
N GLY A 44 -8.65 -12.28 -8.70
CA GLY A 44 -8.42 -12.08 -7.26
C GLY A 44 -7.11 -12.69 -6.81
N TRP A 45 -6.75 -13.88 -7.32
CA TRP A 45 -5.47 -14.53 -6.98
C TRP A 45 -4.27 -13.71 -7.40
N LYS A 46 -4.29 -13.13 -8.61
CA LYS A 46 -3.20 -12.27 -9.09
C LYS A 46 -3.06 -11.01 -8.26
N ALA A 47 -4.19 -10.40 -7.89
CA ALA A 47 -4.19 -9.23 -7.03
C ALA A 47 -3.66 -9.57 -5.63
N GLU A 48 -4.06 -10.69 -5.05
CA GLU A 48 -3.56 -11.15 -3.76
C GLU A 48 -2.05 -11.39 -3.81
N GLU A 49 -1.54 -12.00 -4.88
CA GLU A 49 -0.11 -12.22 -5.06
C GLU A 49 0.65 -10.89 -5.10
N ALA A 50 0.13 -9.89 -5.81
CA ALA A 50 0.73 -8.56 -5.88
C ALA A 50 0.77 -7.90 -4.51
N VAL A 51 -0.31 -7.99 -3.74
CA VAL A 51 -0.38 -7.43 -2.38
C VAL A 51 0.63 -8.12 -1.46
N GLU A 52 0.71 -9.45 -1.51
CA GLU A 52 1.64 -10.20 -0.66
C GLU A 52 3.11 -9.96 -1.04
N THR A 53 3.40 -9.78 -2.32
CA THR A 53 4.74 -9.40 -2.77
C THR A 53 5.12 -8.03 -2.22
N ALA A 54 4.22 -7.05 -2.29
CA ALA A 54 4.44 -5.72 -1.75
C ALA A 54 4.66 -5.77 -0.24
N ARG A 55 3.87 -6.58 0.46
CA ARG A 55 4.01 -6.77 1.92
C ARG A 55 5.41 -7.24 2.28
N ARG A 56 5.92 -8.25 1.56
CA ARG A 56 7.29 -8.76 1.78
C ARG A 56 8.34 -7.70 1.50
N GLN A 57 8.16 -6.90 0.46
CA GLN A 57 9.10 -5.83 0.11
C GLN A 57 9.18 -4.76 1.20
N VAL A 58 8.03 -4.35 1.74
CA VAL A 58 8.00 -3.38 2.86
C VAL A 58 8.61 -3.99 4.11
N ALA A 59 8.28 -5.25 4.42
CA ALA A 59 8.83 -5.94 5.58
C ALA A 59 10.35 -6.05 5.51
N ASP A 60 10.89 -6.37 4.33
CA ASP A 60 12.33 -6.46 4.12
C ASP A 60 13.01 -5.10 4.31
N LEU A 61 12.38 -4.03 3.86
CA LEU A 61 12.92 -2.67 3.98
C LEU A 61 13.11 -2.27 5.46
N ILE A 62 12.17 -2.61 6.31
CA ILE A 62 12.22 -2.26 7.74
C ILE A 62 12.66 -3.42 8.63
N ASN A 63 13.05 -4.54 8.03
CA ASN A 63 13.59 -5.72 8.71
C ASN A 63 12.62 -6.32 9.73
N CYS A 64 11.39 -6.58 9.28
CA CYS A 64 10.38 -7.24 10.10
C CYS A 64 9.76 -8.42 9.36
N ASP A 65 8.92 -9.19 10.06
CA ASP A 65 8.15 -10.28 9.47
C ASP A 65 7.00 -9.69 8.63
N PRO A 66 6.71 -10.22 7.42
CA PRO A 66 5.58 -9.74 6.61
C PRO A 66 4.25 -9.73 7.35
N ARG A 67 4.04 -10.62 8.32
CA ARG A 67 2.81 -10.66 9.14
C ARG A 67 2.65 -9.44 10.05
N GLU A 68 3.72 -8.67 10.26
CA GLU A 68 3.68 -7.44 11.06
C GLU A 68 3.24 -6.22 10.25
N ILE A 69 3.08 -6.37 8.93
CA ILE A 69 2.64 -5.30 8.03
C ILE A 69 1.12 -5.33 7.93
N VAL A 70 0.48 -4.20 8.21
CA VAL A 70 -0.97 -4.03 8.08
C VAL A 70 -1.26 -2.90 7.11
N TRP A 71 -1.98 -3.20 6.03
CA TRP A 71 -2.41 -2.19 5.06
C TRP A 71 -3.63 -1.43 5.59
N THR A 72 -3.61 -0.12 5.45
CA THR A 72 -4.71 0.75 5.84
C THR A 72 -5.06 1.70 4.70
N SER A 73 -6.23 2.32 4.80
CA SER A 73 -6.71 3.29 3.79
C SER A 73 -6.00 4.64 3.88
N GLY A 74 -5.30 4.91 4.96
CA GLY A 74 -4.60 6.17 5.16
C GLY A 74 -4.17 6.38 6.59
N ALA A 75 -3.64 7.57 6.88
CA ALA A 75 -3.07 7.90 8.18
C ALA A 75 -4.10 7.83 9.32
N THR A 76 -5.33 8.27 9.07
CA THR A 76 -6.38 8.26 10.10
C THR A 76 -6.66 6.83 10.59
N GLU A 77 -6.85 5.89 9.67
CA GLU A 77 -7.06 4.49 10.05
C GLU A 77 -5.83 3.90 10.71
N ALA A 78 -4.64 4.18 10.19
CA ALA A 78 -3.39 3.66 10.75
C ALA A 78 -3.17 4.15 12.18
N ASP A 79 -3.39 5.44 12.45
CA ASP A 79 -3.23 6.02 13.77
C ASP A 79 -4.23 5.43 14.76
N ASN A 80 -5.49 5.30 14.36
CA ASN A 80 -6.52 4.70 15.21
C ASN A 80 -6.23 3.23 15.50
N LEU A 81 -5.80 2.48 14.50
CA LEU A 81 -5.44 1.08 14.68
C LEU A 81 -4.27 0.92 15.65
N ALA A 82 -3.22 1.71 15.48
CA ALA A 82 -2.03 1.62 16.32
C ALA A 82 -2.32 2.04 17.76
N ILE A 83 -2.95 3.19 17.97
CA ILE A 83 -3.18 3.76 19.29
C ILE A 83 -4.21 2.93 20.06
N LYS A 84 -5.38 2.69 19.45
CA LYS A 84 -6.45 1.93 20.11
C LYS A 84 -6.08 0.46 20.28
N GLY A 85 -5.43 -0.12 19.30
CA GLY A 85 -4.97 -1.50 19.36
C GLY A 85 -3.98 -1.71 20.49
N ALA A 86 -2.98 -0.85 20.60
CA ALA A 86 -1.99 -0.92 21.69
C ALA A 86 -2.64 -0.67 23.05
N ALA A 87 -3.54 0.33 23.14
CA ALA A 87 -4.24 0.63 24.40
C ALA A 87 -5.08 -0.57 24.87
N HIS A 88 -5.82 -1.22 23.99
CA HIS A 88 -6.63 -2.39 24.34
C HIS A 88 -5.77 -3.61 24.68
N PHE A 89 -4.63 -3.76 24.03
CA PHE A 89 -3.76 -4.92 24.29
C PHE A 89 -3.06 -4.84 25.63
N TYR A 90 -2.63 -3.63 26.04
CA TYR A 90 -1.83 -3.45 27.26
C TYR A 90 -2.61 -3.01 28.49
N VAL A 91 -3.91 -2.89 28.40
CA VAL A 91 -4.76 -2.54 29.56
C VAL A 91 -5.06 -3.74 30.43
#